data_d2cd51a8ca643d0ffa75f6ef8e4e6ec8
#
_entry.id   d2cd51a8ca643d0ffa75f6ef8e4e6ec8
#
_cell.length_a   1.000
_cell.length_b   1.000
_cell.length_c   1.000
_cell.angle_alpha   90.00
_cell.angle_beta   90.00
_cell.angle_gamma   90.00
#
_symmetry.space_group_name_H-M   'P 1'
#
loop_
_entity.id
_entity.type
_entity.pdbx_description
1 polymer ?
#
loop_
_entity_poly.entity_id
_entity_poly.type
_entity_poly.pdbx_seq_one_letter_code
_entity_poly.pdbx_strand_id
1 'polypeptide(L)'
;MINRANLKLFVDRQFVSPYAMSVFVTLVEKGIPFDIETIDLKNHQNLQLFYQDNSLTARVPAIEHNDFWLSESTAIIEYIEEVFPAPEYPSIFPQNILDRSRARQIQAWLRSDLMPIREERPTELVFFEAATITTPLSDAGKIAATKLIRVA
;
A
#
# COMPACT_ATOMS: atom_id res chain seq x y z
N MET A 1 -12.94 15.87 -18.42
CA MET A 1 -13.16 14.44 -18.11
C MET A 1 -11.79 13.82 -17.93
N ILE A 2 -11.54 13.14 -16.80
CA ILE A 2 -10.29 12.40 -16.59
C ILE A 2 -10.32 11.19 -17.54
N ASN A 3 -9.32 11.09 -18.41
CA ASN A 3 -9.16 9.90 -19.25
C ASN A 3 -8.76 8.73 -18.35
N ARG A 4 -9.53 7.65 -18.34
CA ARG A 4 -9.31 6.46 -17.50
C ARG A 4 -8.31 5.45 -18.11
N ALA A 5 -7.65 5.81 -19.21
CA ALA A 5 -6.57 5.05 -19.82
C ALA A 5 -5.22 5.50 -19.22
N ASN A 6 -4.22 4.63 -19.27
CA ASN A 6 -2.83 4.89 -18.83
C ASN A 6 -2.65 5.10 -17.32
N LEU A 7 -3.02 4.11 -16.53
CA LEU A 7 -2.68 4.02 -15.12
C LEU A 7 -1.47 3.09 -14.94
N LYS A 8 -0.43 3.58 -14.29
CA LYS A 8 0.77 2.83 -13.95
C LYS A 8 0.97 2.82 -12.45
N LEU A 9 1.27 1.66 -11.88
CA LEU A 9 1.60 1.47 -10.47
C LEU A 9 3.10 1.19 -10.33
N PHE A 10 3.79 2.02 -9.55
CA PHE A 10 5.19 1.82 -9.19
C PHE A 10 5.29 1.06 -7.87
N VAL A 11 6.01 -0.06 -7.90
CA VAL A 11 6.19 -0.96 -6.76
C VAL A 11 7.68 -1.28 -6.55
N ASP A 12 8.05 -1.82 -5.40
CA ASP A 12 9.41 -2.31 -5.21
C ASP A 12 9.68 -3.55 -6.07
N ARG A 13 10.89 -3.66 -6.57
CA ARG A 13 11.32 -4.77 -7.45
C ARG A 13 11.12 -6.15 -6.84
N GLN A 14 11.11 -6.27 -5.53
CA GLN A 14 10.95 -7.53 -4.81
C GLN A 14 9.49 -7.87 -4.48
N PHE A 15 8.54 -6.95 -4.72
CA PHE A 15 7.12 -7.10 -4.39
C PHE A 15 6.86 -7.39 -2.90
N VAL A 16 7.64 -6.78 -2.00
CA VAL A 16 7.51 -6.99 -0.56
C VAL A 16 6.82 -5.83 0.17
N SER A 17 6.63 -4.68 -0.47
CA SER A 17 6.00 -3.53 0.16
C SER A 17 4.51 -3.79 0.44
N PRO A 18 4.08 -3.85 1.71
CA PRO A 18 2.67 -4.03 2.05
C PRO A 18 1.82 -2.82 1.62
N TYR A 19 2.44 -1.66 1.49
CA TYR A 19 1.77 -0.44 1.01
C TYR A 19 1.52 -0.50 -0.50
N ALA A 20 2.49 -0.98 -1.29
CA ALA A 20 2.29 -1.22 -2.72
C ALA A 20 1.25 -2.32 -2.95
N MET A 21 1.28 -3.39 -2.16
CA MET A 21 0.29 -4.46 -2.19
C MET A 21 -1.14 -3.92 -1.96
N SER A 22 -1.34 -2.99 -1.02
CA SER A 22 -2.67 -2.45 -0.75
C SER A 22 -3.26 -1.69 -1.94
N VAL A 23 -2.44 -0.94 -2.69
CA VAL A 23 -2.86 -0.27 -3.93
C VAL A 23 -3.11 -1.29 -5.04
N PHE A 24 -2.23 -2.26 -5.20
CA PHE A 24 -2.40 -3.35 -6.18
C PHE A 24 -3.74 -4.06 -5.98
N VAL A 25 -4.04 -4.50 -4.76
CA VAL A 25 -5.32 -5.15 -4.43
C VAL A 25 -6.50 -4.23 -4.74
N THR A 26 -6.42 -2.95 -4.41
CA THR A 26 -7.47 -1.97 -4.73
C THR A 26 -7.76 -1.90 -6.22
N LEU A 27 -6.73 -1.83 -7.07
CA LEU A 27 -6.88 -1.78 -8.52
C LEU A 27 -7.50 -3.07 -9.08
N VAL A 28 -7.07 -4.22 -8.57
CA VAL A 28 -7.58 -5.54 -8.95
C VAL A 28 -9.05 -5.70 -8.54
N GLU A 29 -9.41 -5.38 -7.30
CA GLU A 29 -10.79 -5.47 -6.79
C GLU A 29 -11.76 -4.55 -7.57
N LYS A 30 -11.28 -3.40 -8.01
CA LYS A 30 -12.08 -2.49 -8.85
C LYS A 30 -12.11 -2.91 -10.33
N GLY A 31 -11.33 -3.90 -10.75
CA GLY A 31 -11.23 -4.32 -12.14
C GLY A 31 -10.65 -3.25 -13.07
N ILE A 32 -9.78 -2.37 -12.54
CA ILE A 32 -9.15 -1.30 -13.31
C ILE A 32 -7.90 -1.86 -13.99
N PRO A 33 -7.74 -1.72 -15.31
CA PRO A 33 -6.50 -2.09 -15.99
C PRO A 33 -5.37 -1.12 -15.63
N PHE A 34 -4.18 -1.64 -15.37
CA PHE A 34 -2.98 -0.86 -15.07
C PHE A 34 -1.71 -1.60 -15.45
N ASP A 35 -0.65 -0.85 -15.68
CA ASP A 35 0.70 -1.38 -15.86
C ASP A 35 1.46 -1.34 -14.53
N ILE A 36 2.41 -2.25 -14.35
CA ILE A 36 3.31 -2.26 -13.19
C ILE A 36 4.71 -1.88 -13.64
N GLU A 37 5.31 -0.94 -12.91
CA GLU A 37 6.72 -0.62 -13.06
C GLU A 37 7.45 -0.83 -11.73
N THR A 38 8.59 -1.52 -11.77
CA THR A 38 9.35 -1.85 -10.56
C THR A 38 10.47 -0.85 -10.32
N ILE A 39 10.62 -0.46 -9.06
CA ILE A 39 11.70 0.43 -8.59
C ILE A 39 12.68 -0.40 -7.76
N ASP A 40 13.93 -0.38 -8.15
CA ASP A 40 15.02 -1.06 -7.43
C ASP A 40 15.47 -0.21 -6.24
N LEU A 41 14.85 -0.44 -5.06
CA LEU A 41 15.16 0.28 -3.84
C LEU A 41 16.57 -0.05 -3.31
N LYS A 42 17.08 -1.27 -3.58
CA LYS A 42 18.43 -1.67 -3.15
C LYS A 42 19.53 -0.88 -3.87
N ASN A 43 19.29 -0.55 -5.14
CA ASN A 43 20.19 0.27 -5.95
C ASN A 43 19.78 1.75 -5.96
N HIS A 44 18.96 2.19 -5.03
CA HIS A 44 18.55 3.59 -4.86
C HIS A 44 17.92 4.22 -6.10
N GLN A 45 17.23 3.42 -6.93
CA GLN A 45 16.56 3.93 -8.12
C GLN A 45 15.48 4.97 -7.77
N ASN A 46 14.85 4.83 -6.60
CA ASN A 46 13.89 5.81 -6.07
C ASN A 46 14.51 7.18 -5.77
N LEU A 47 15.84 7.29 -5.68
CA LEU A 47 16.56 8.55 -5.46
C LEU A 47 17.06 9.18 -6.77
N GLN A 48 16.78 8.60 -7.92
CA GLN A 48 17.07 9.22 -9.21
C GLN A 48 16.09 10.38 -9.47
N LEU A 49 16.59 11.43 -10.11
CA LEU A 49 15.86 12.68 -10.34
C LEU A 49 14.46 12.46 -10.90
N PHE A 50 14.33 11.61 -11.92
CA PHE A 50 13.01 11.32 -12.51
C PHE A 50 11.97 10.87 -11.47
N TYR A 51 12.34 9.95 -10.57
CA TYR A 51 11.40 9.45 -9.57
C TYR A 51 11.19 10.45 -8.43
N GLN A 52 12.25 11.12 -7.99
CA GLN A 52 12.16 12.15 -6.94
C GLN A 52 11.32 13.36 -7.36
N ASP A 53 11.44 13.80 -8.60
CA ASP A 53 10.69 14.96 -9.10
C ASP A 53 9.19 14.69 -9.22
N ASN A 54 8.82 13.41 -9.39
CA ASN A 54 7.44 12.99 -9.58
C ASN A 54 6.79 12.37 -8.31
N SER A 55 7.58 11.76 -7.44
CA SER A 55 7.09 11.13 -6.20
C SER A 55 7.43 11.96 -4.98
N LEU A 56 6.43 12.56 -4.33
CA LEU A 56 6.59 13.42 -3.15
C LEU A 56 7.50 12.82 -2.07
N THR A 57 7.43 11.52 -1.86
CA THR A 57 8.13 10.83 -0.77
C THR A 57 9.34 10.02 -1.23
N ALA A 58 9.58 9.93 -2.54
CA ALA A 58 10.57 9.02 -3.13
C ALA A 58 10.45 7.58 -2.59
N ARG A 59 9.23 7.13 -2.29
CA ARG A 59 8.89 5.79 -1.80
C ARG A 59 7.89 5.12 -2.73
N VAL A 60 7.75 3.82 -2.57
CA VAL A 60 6.68 3.05 -3.20
C VAL A 60 5.54 2.78 -2.19
N PRO A 61 4.28 2.72 -2.65
CA PRO A 61 3.81 2.90 -4.01
C PRO A 61 3.76 4.36 -4.45
N ALA A 62 3.82 4.54 -5.76
CA ALA A 62 3.34 5.72 -6.44
C ALA A 62 2.48 5.29 -7.64
N ILE A 63 1.62 6.16 -8.13
CA ILE A 63 0.92 5.97 -9.40
C ILE A 63 1.21 7.13 -10.34
N GLU A 64 1.17 6.83 -11.63
CA GLU A 64 1.05 7.79 -12.72
C GLU A 64 -0.28 7.53 -13.43
N HIS A 65 -1.13 8.53 -13.49
CA HIS A 65 -2.40 8.44 -14.18
C HIS A 65 -2.54 9.64 -15.13
N ASN A 66 -2.33 9.41 -16.44
CA ASN A 66 -2.35 10.47 -17.45
C ASN A 66 -1.48 11.69 -17.06
N ASP A 67 -0.20 11.50 -16.81
CA ASP A 67 0.77 12.52 -16.39
C ASP A 67 0.56 13.08 -14.96
N PHE A 68 -0.50 12.68 -14.26
CA PHE A 68 -0.69 13.01 -12.84
C PHE A 68 -0.03 11.96 -11.95
N TRP A 69 0.90 12.42 -11.11
CA TRP A 69 1.61 11.56 -10.15
C TRP A 69 1.06 11.71 -8.75
N LEU A 70 0.89 10.60 -8.06
CA LEU A 70 0.44 10.57 -6.68
C LEU A 70 1.20 9.48 -5.91
N SER A 71 1.72 9.83 -4.74
CA SER A 71 2.33 8.89 -3.79
C SER A 71 1.49 8.81 -2.52
N GLU A 72 1.84 7.92 -1.58
CA GLU A 72 1.11 7.55 -0.37
C GLU A 72 -0.10 6.66 -0.64
N SER A 73 -0.01 5.40 -0.23
CA SER A 73 -1.00 4.37 -0.54
C SER A 73 -2.44 4.74 -0.15
N THR A 74 -2.65 5.42 0.98
CA THR A 74 -4.00 5.86 1.38
C THR A 74 -4.55 6.94 0.46
N ALA A 75 -3.72 7.92 0.07
CA ALA A 75 -4.13 8.95 -0.87
C ALA A 75 -4.44 8.36 -2.25
N ILE A 76 -3.62 7.41 -2.69
CA ILE A 76 -3.84 6.69 -3.97
C ILE A 76 -5.17 5.92 -3.93
N ILE A 77 -5.45 5.20 -2.85
CA ILE A 77 -6.69 4.42 -2.70
C ILE A 77 -7.94 5.33 -2.74
N GLU A 78 -7.91 6.45 -2.02
CA GLU A 78 -9.00 7.43 -2.05
C GLU A 78 -9.17 8.05 -3.45
N TYR A 79 -8.07 8.43 -4.10
CA TYR A 79 -8.09 8.93 -5.47
C TYR A 79 -8.72 7.95 -6.44
N ILE A 80 -8.32 6.67 -6.38
CA ILE A 80 -8.87 5.60 -7.22
C ILE A 80 -10.38 5.43 -6.96
N GLU A 81 -10.82 5.48 -5.70
CA GLU A 81 -12.25 5.37 -5.37
C GLU A 81 -13.07 6.53 -5.96
N GLU A 82 -12.53 7.74 -5.93
CA GLU A 82 -13.21 8.92 -6.47
C GLU A 82 -13.21 8.99 -8.00
N VAL A 83 -12.11 8.57 -8.65
CA VAL A 83 -11.99 8.62 -10.11
C VAL A 83 -12.75 7.49 -10.79
N PHE A 84 -12.85 6.33 -10.12
CA PHE A 84 -13.53 5.13 -10.61
C PHE A 84 -14.69 4.74 -9.67
N PRO A 85 -15.76 5.57 -9.59
CA PRO A 85 -16.81 5.39 -8.61
C PRO A 85 -17.81 4.30 -8.98
N ALA A 86 -18.55 3.82 -7.95
CA ALA A 86 -19.73 2.99 -8.18
C ALA A 86 -20.85 3.83 -8.87
N PRO A 87 -21.73 3.20 -9.65
CA PRO A 87 -21.85 1.76 -9.89
C PRO A 87 -21.01 1.23 -11.06
N GLU A 88 -20.27 2.08 -11.76
CA GLU A 88 -19.46 1.67 -12.92
C GLU A 88 -18.32 0.74 -12.50
N TYR A 89 -17.72 1.01 -11.34
CA TYR A 89 -16.70 0.18 -10.72
C TYR A 89 -17.15 -0.26 -9.31
N PRO A 90 -16.71 -1.42 -8.82
CA PRO A 90 -16.98 -1.84 -7.45
C PRO A 90 -16.44 -0.81 -6.44
N SER A 91 -17.24 -0.49 -5.41
CA SER A 91 -16.76 0.33 -4.30
C SER A 91 -15.88 -0.49 -3.37
N ILE A 92 -14.71 0.04 -2.99
CA ILE A 92 -13.80 -0.59 -2.02
C ILE A 92 -14.08 -0.16 -0.59
N PHE A 93 -14.84 0.92 -0.41
CA PHE A 93 -15.28 1.36 0.91
C PHE A 93 -16.77 1.10 1.12
N PRO A 94 -17.20 0.81 2.35
CA PRO A 94 -18.62 0.69 2.68
C PRO A 94 -19.42 1.95 2.31
N GLN A 95 -20.65 1.76 1.85
CA GLN A 95 -21.54 2.89 1.54
C GLN A 95 -22.01 3.62 2.79
N ASN A 96 -22.26 2.89 3.89
CA ASN A 96 -22.63 3.48 5.16
C ASN A 96 -21.49 4.32 5.72
N ILE A 97 -21.78 5.55 6.16
CA ILE A 97 -20.76 6.50 6.62
C ILE A 97 -20.04 6.03 7.88
N LEU A 98 -20.73 5.34 8.79
CA LEU A 98 -20.13 4.85 10.03
C LEU A 98 -19.16 3.70 9.75
N ASP A 99 -19.56 2.76 8.89
CA ASP A 99 -18.73 1.63 8.49
C ASP A 99 -17.50 2.11 7.67
N ARG A 100 -17.72 3.06 6.77
CA ARG A 100 -16.63 3.70 6.01
C ARG A 100 -15.63 4.40 6.91
N SER A 101 -16.13 5.12 7.93
CA SER A 101 -15.26 5.76 8.92
C SER A 101 -14.48 4.74 9.73
N ARG A 102 -15.11 3.61 10.08
CA ARG A 102 -14.42 2.51 10.75
C ARG A 102 -13.36 1.86 9.89
N ALA A 103 -13.63 1.64 8.60
CA ALA A 103 -12.64 1.12 7.65
C ALA A 103 -11.41 2.03 7.56
N ARG A 104 -11.62 3.36 7.44
CA ARG A 104 -10.54 4.33 7.46
C ARG A 104 -9.77 4.38 8.77
N GLN A 105 -10.45 4.23 9.90
CA GLN A 105 -9.80 4.13 11.21
C GLN A 105 -8.89 2.90 11.29
N ILE A 106 -9.34 1.74 10.83
CA ILE A 106 -8.55 0.50 10.82
C ILE A 106 -7.33 0.69 9.88
N GLN A 107 -7.55 1.24 8.69
CA GLN A 107 -6.47 1.52 7.74
C GLN A 107 -5.39 2.43 8.33
N ALA A 108 -5.78 3.51 9.01
CA ALA A 108 -4.84 4.42 9.67
C ALA A 108 -4.11 3.73 10.84
N TRP A 109 -4.84 2.99 11.66
CA TRP A 109 -4.27 2.26 12.80
C TRP A 109 -3.25 1.20 12.36
N LEU A 110 -3.55 0.40 11.32
CA LEU A 110 -2.61 -0.58 10.77
C LEU A 110 -1.28 0.05 10.33
N ARG A 111 -1.27 1.30 9.92
CA ARG A 111 -0.05 2.00 9.48
C ARG A 111 0.79 2.54 10.62
N SER A 112 0.18 2.93 11.74
CA SER A 112 0.85 3.67 12.81
C SER A 112 1.25 2.80 14.01
N ASP A 113 0.49 1.76 14.32
CA ASP A 113 0.55 1.10 15.63
C ASP A 113 1.30 -0.25 15.65
N LEU A 114 1.56 -0.86 14.50
CA LEU A 114 2.17 -2.19 14.41
C LEU A 114 3.70 -2.16 14.19
N MET A 115 4.35 -1.06 14.52
CA MET A 115 5.80 -0.88 14.30
C MET A 115 6.65 -1.98 14.96
N PRO A 116 6.41 -2.41 16.22
CA PRO A 116 7.21 -3.47 16.82
C PRO A 116 7.19 -4.79 16.01
N ILE A 117 6.03 -5.17 15.46
CA ILE A 117 5.94 -6.37 14.60
C ILE A 117 6.71 -6.14 13.29
N ARG A 118 6.57 -4.96 12.69
CA ARG A 118 7.20 -4.66 11.40
C ARG A 118 8.72 -4.60 11.48
N GLU A 119 9.24 -4.10 12.59
CA GLU A 119 10.68 -4.05 12.84
C GLU A 119 11.26 -5.43 13.11
N GLU A 120 10.56 -6.28 13.86
CA GLU A 120 11.01 -7.63 14.19
C GLU A 120 10.70 -8.66 13.10
N ARG A 121 9.68 -8.42 12.30
CA ARG A 121 9.20 -9.29 11.21
C ARG A 121 8.90 -8.46 9.96
N PRO A 122 9.93 -7.84 9.35
CA PRO A 122 9.74 -7.15 8.08
C PRO A 122 9.28 -8.13 7.00
N THR A 123 8.55 -7.62 6.03
CA THR A 123 7.95 -8.44 4.97
C THR A 123 8.99 -9.23 4.16
N GLU A 124 10.18 -8.69 3.95
CA GLU A 124 11.28 -9.41 3.30
C GLU A 124 11.65 -10.68 4.08
N LEU A 125 11.82 -10.56 5.40
CA LEU A 125 12.12 -11.71 6.26
C LEU A 125 10.99 -12.74 6.21
N VAL A 126 9.74 -12.32 6.30
CA VAL A 126 8.58 -13.21 6.31
C VAL A 126 8.41 -13.94 4.97
N PHE A 127 8.61 -13.26 3.85
CA PHE A 127 8.36 -13.86 2.53
C PHE A 127 9.56 -14.66 1.99
N PHE A 128 10.78 -14.25 2.28
CA PHE A 128 11.97 -14.89 1.67
C PHE A 128 12.82 -15.68 2.65
N GLU A 129 12.77 -15.35 3.94
CA GLU A 129 13.68 -15.91 4.93
C GLU A 129 12.95 -16.48 6.16
N ALA A 130 11.67 -16.82 6.03
CA ALA A 130 10.84 -17.28 7.16
C ALA A 130 11.47 -18.45 7.95
N ALA A 131 12.19 -19.33 7.28
CA ALA A 131 12.89 -20.46 7.93
C ALA A 131 14.05 -20.03 8.83
N THR A 132 14.55 -18.80 8.70
CA THR A 132 15.64 -18.25 9.51
C THR A 132 15.14 -17.58 10.79
N ILE A 133 13.82 -17.46 10.97
CA ILE A 133 13.22 -16.82 12.15
C ILE A 133 13.32 -17.75 13.35
N THR A 134 14.37 -17.62 14.13
CA THR A 134 14.60 -18.40 15.34
C THR A 134 14.35 -17.62 16.63
N THR A 135 14.38 -16.28 16.56
CA THR A 135 14.19 -15.41 17.71
C THR A 135 12.70 -15.19 17.98
N PRO A 136 12.18 -15.43 19.17
CA PRO A 136 10.80 -15.09 19.52
C PRO A 136 10.57 -13.57 19.48
N LEU A 137 9.31 -13.18 19.32
CA LEU A 137 8.95 -11.76 19.43
C LEU A 137 9.29 -11.19 20.80
N SER A 138 9.73 -9.95 20.84
CA SER A 138 9.85 -9.17 22.08
C SER A 138 8.47 -9.02 22.76
N ASP A 139 8.45 -8.53 23.98
CA ASP A 139 7.16 -8.27 24.67
C ASP A 139 6.36 -7.18 23.95
N ALA A 140 7.01 -6.16 23.39
CA ALA A 140 6.36 -5.16 22.56
C ALA A 140 5.75 -5.76 21.28
N GLY A 141 6.48 -6.65 20.60
CA GLY A 141 6.00 -7.40 19.44
C GLY A 141 4.81 -8.30 19.78
N LYS A 142 4.85 -9.02 20.92
CA LYS A 142 3.73 -9.85 21.40
C LYS A 142 2.47 -9.03 21.72
N ILE A 143 2.64 -7.87 22.37
CA ILE A 143 1.52 -6.95 22.66
C ILE A 143 0.88 -6.46 21.35
N ALA A 144 1.68 -6.03 20.39
CA ALA A 144 1.20 -5.59 19.10
C ALA A 144 0.49 -6.72 18.31
N ALA A 145 1.05 -7.94 18.33
CA ALA A 145 0.43 -9.11 17.72
C ALA A 145 -0.93 -9.47 18.36
N THR A 146 -0.99 -9.47 19.70
CA THR A 146 -2.23 -9.72 20.44
C THR A 146 -3.32 -8.69 20.12
N LYS A 147 -2.92 -7.41 20.00
CA LYS A 147 -3.83 -6.33 19.62
C LYS A 147 -4.37 -6.52 18.19
N LEU A 148 -3.50 -6.90 17.24
CA LEU A 148 -3.90 -7.18 15.87
C LEU A 148 -4.92 -8.34 15.81
N ILE A 149 -4.64 -9.47 16.46
CA ILE A 149 -5.52 -10.65 16.48
C ILE A 149 -6.89 -10.32 17.09
N ARG A 150 -6.94 -9.44 18.09
CA ARG A 150 -8.21 -9.04 18.72
C ARG A 150 -9.08 -8.15 17.84
N VAL A 151 -8.48 -7.41 16.90
CA VAL A 151 -9.20 -6.48 16.00
C VAL A 151 -9.61 -7.16 14.70
N ALA A 152 -8.84 -8.14 14.22
CA ALA A 152 -9.15 -8.93 13.04
C ALA A 152 -10.27 -9.95 13.29
#